data_dac9f80c5506dfc0ba2fa40c1ac38b98
#
_entry.id   dac9f80c5506dfc0ba2fa40c1ac38b98
#
_cell.length_a   1.000
_cell.length_b   1.000
_cell.length_c   1.000
_cell.angle_alpha   90.00
_cell.angle_beta   90.00
_cell.angle_gamma   90.00
#
_symmetry.space_group_name_H-M   'P 1'
#
loop_
_entity.id
_entity.type
_entity.pdbx_description
1 polymer ?
#
loop_
_entity_poly.entity_id
_entity_poly.type
_entity_poly.pdbx_seq_one_letter_code
_entity_poly.pdbx_strand_id
1 'polypeptide(L)'
;MCIRDRNKATVYHYYASKALILYDIYKGAADFTVDALHDDPTASARETIYHFTRRLLVGIASDIERAAVYFQEGPYITEWFTEEQVAYIREKETQVYEHVRDVIDRGIASGEFYDCDSHVLALGYIGMTLGSYRWLRPHGRRTAQEIAVEFSTALLRGLIRDETVRESEPLGVNISAAN
;
A
#
# COMPACT_ATOMS: atom_id res chain seq x y z
N MET A 1 -41.69 7.49 5.02
CA MET A 1 -40.51 7.07 5.81
C MET A 1 -39.50 6.48 4.84
N CYS A 2 -38.42 7.20 4.56
CA CYS A 2 -37.48 6.88 3.48
C CYS A 2 -36.58 5.70 3.86
N ILE A 3 -36.25 4.80 2.92
CA ILE A 3 -35.32 3.66 3.11
C ILE A 3 -33.98 4.14 3.70
N ARG A 4 -33.58 5.35 3.35
CA ARG A 4 -32.35 6.02 3.81
C ARG A 4 -32.31 6.26 5.34
N ASP A 5 -33.46 6.52 5.96
CA ASP A 5 -33.55 6.79 7.42
C ASP A 5 -33.50 5.50 8.25
N ARG A 6 -34.00 4.40 7.72
CA ARG A 6 -33.92 3.09 8.39
C ARG A 6 -32.47 2.58 8.48
N ASN A 7 -31.67 2.79 7.44
CA ASN A 7 -30.27 2.36 7.46
C ASN A 7 -29.42 3.16 8.45
N LYS A 8 -29.66 4.46 8.60
CA LYS A 8 -28.96 5.29 9.60
C LYS A 8 -29.27 4.83 11.04
N ALA A 9 -30.55 4.64 11.38
CA ALA A 9 -30.93 4.19 12.72
C ALA A 9 -30.31 2.83 13.07
N THR A 10 -30.22 1.91 12.11
CA THR A 10 -29.61 0.60 12.31
C THR A 10 -28.11 0.72 12.57
N VAL A 11 -27.38 1.57 11.84
CA VAL A 11 -25.93 1.77 12.06
C VAL A 11 -25.65 2.35 13.46
N TYR A 12 -26.40 3.36 13.89
CA TYR A 12 -26.24 3.96 15.22
C TYR A 12 -26.72 3.05 16.37
N HIS A 13 -27.37 1.94 16.09
CA HIS A 13 -27.64 0.91 17.07
C HIS A 13 -26.38 0.11 17.44
N TYR A 14 -25.45 -0.06 16.48
CA TYR A 14 -24.19 -0.79 16.66
C TYR A 14 -23.01 0.11 17.04
N TYR A 15 -23.04 1.39 16.66
CA TYR A 15 -21.96 2.33 16.90
C TYR A 15 -22.44 3.55 17.69
N ALA A 16 -21.81 3.82 18.83
CA ALA A 16 -22.16 4.93 19.70
C ALA A 16 -21.82 6.31 19.09
N SER A 17 -20.94 6.37 18.07
CA SER A 17 -20.55 7.63 17.42
C SER A 17 -20.05 7.42 16.00
N LYS A 18 -20.01 8.52 15.19
CA LYS A 18 -19.41 8.53 13.87
C LYS A 18 -17.91 8.22 13.93
N ALA A 19 -17.22 8.69 14.96
CA ALA A 19 -15.80 8.43 15.16
C ALA A 19 -15.50 6.93 15.31
N LEU A 20 -16.38 6.18 16.01
CA LEU A 20 -16.21 4.74 16.15
C LEU A 20 -16.44 3.99 14.83
N ILE A 21 -17.38 4.44 14.01
CA ILE A 21 -17.57 3.89 12.65
C ILE A 21 -16.30 4.11 11.82
N LEU A 22 -15.78 5.34 11.86
CA LEU A 22 -14.59 5.71 11.13
C LEU A 22 -13.38 4.89 11.59
N TYR A 23 -13.21 4.75 12.90
CA TYR A 23 -12.13 3.93 13.46
C TYR A 23 -12.22 2.46 13.04
N ASP A 24 -13.42 1.87 13.01
CA ASP A 24 -13.60 0.48 12.57
C ASP A 24 -13.22 0.30 11.09
N ILE A 25 -13.55 1.28 10.23
CA ILE A 25 -13.12 1.31 8.83
C ILE A 25 -11.59 1.37 8.73
N TYR A 26 -10.97 2.27 9.51
CA TYR A 26 -9.52 2.44 9.54
C TYR A 26 -8.78 1.22 10.05
N LYS A 27 -9.25 0.69 11.16
CA LYS A 27 -8.70 -0.53 11.76
C LYS A 27 -8.76 -1.69 10.77
N GLY A 28 -9.92 -1.92 10.16
CA GLY A 28 -10.08 -2.98 9.18
C GLY A 28 -9.21 -2.81 7.92
N ALA A 29 -8.95 -1.57 7.47
CA ALA A 29 -8.05 -1.31 6.36
C ALA A 29 -6.58 -1.54 6.76
N ALA A 30 -6.17 -1.08 7.95
CA ALA A 30 -4.82 -1.27 8.47
C ALA A 30 -4.51 -2.75 8.72
N ASP A 31 -5.43 -3.49 9.34
CA ASP A 31 -5.30 -4.93 9.58
C ASP A 31 -5.18 -5.68 8.24
N PHE A 32 -6.02 -5.36 7.26
CA PHE A 32 -5.94 -5.96 5.92
C PHE A 32 -4.58 -5.76 5.27
N THR A 33 -3.96 -4.57 5.38
CA THR A 33 -2.63 -4.34 4.78
C THR A 33 -1.55 -5.18 5.44
N VAL A 34 -1.62 -5.39 6.75
CA VAL A 34 -0.70 -6.28 7.48
C VAL A 34 -0.97 -7.75 7.14
N ASP A 35 -2.23 -8.17 7.08
CA ASP A 35 -2.59 -9.54 6.68
C ASP A 35 -2.11 -9.87 5.25
N ALA A 36 -2.00 -8.86 4.39
CA ALA A 36 -1.46 -9.02 3.06
C ALA A 36 0.06 -9.28 3.03
N LEU A 37 0.79 -9.05 4.13
CA LEU A 37 2.24 -9.29 4.25
C LEU A 37 2.64 -10.78 4.35
N HIS A 38 1.68 -11.69 4.30
CA HIS A 38 1.97 -13.12 4.44
C HIS A 38 3.04 -13.58 3.45
N ASP A 39 4.22 -13.93 3.98
CA ASP A 39 5.36 -14.40 3.21
C ASP A 39 5.45 -15.91 3.20
N ASP A 40 5.82 -16.46 2.05
CA ASP A 40 6.44 -17.77 1.96
C ASP A 40 7.94 -17.59 2.29
N PRO A 41 8.46 -18.23 3.35
CA PRO A 41 9.87 -18.10 3.73
C PRO A 41 10.84 -18.56 2.62
N THR A 42 10.35 -19.34 1.65
CA THR A 42 11.13 -19.86 0.52
C THR A 42 11.05 -18.95 -0.71
N ALA A 43 10.16 -17.96 -0.71
CA ALA A 43 9.97 -17.06 -1.84
C ALA A 43 11.14 -16.07 -1.99
N SER A 44 11.54 -15.82 -3.22
CA SER A 44 12.49 -14.77 -3.55
C SER A 44 11.91 -13.37 -3.24
N ALA A 45 12.78 -12.37 -3.14
CA ALA A 45 12.35 -10.99 -2.92
C ALA A 45 11.39 -10.52 -4.03
N ARG A 46 11.63 -10.92 -5.26
CA ARG A 46 10.76 -10.65 -6.43
C ARG A 46 9.38 -11.23 -6.28
N GLU A 47 9.29 -12.50 -5.90
CA GLU A 47 8.02 -13.20 -5.70
C GLU A 47 7.24 -12.58 -4.54
N THR A 48 7.91 -12.24 -3.44
CA THR A 48 7.30 -11.56 -2.29
C THR A 48 6.68 -10.23 -2.70
N ILE A 49 7.41 -9.37 -3.42
CA ILE A 49 6.90 -8.08 -3.93
C ILE A 49 5.68 -8.31 -4.84
N TYR A 50 5.75 -9.28 -5.76
CA TYR A 50 4.63 -9.58 -6.65
C TYR A 50 3.38 -10.03 -5.88
N HIS A 51 3.52 -10.97 -4.96
CA HIS A 51 2.39 -11.49 -4.21
C HIS A 51 1.77 -10.44 -3.29
N PHE A 52 2.58 -9.62 -2.65
CA PHE A 52 2.10 -8.51 -1.83
C PHE A 52 1.34 -7.48 -2.67
N THR A 53 1.92 -7.03 -3.80
CA THR A 53 1.25 -6.12 -4.73
C THR A 53 -0.12 -6.66 -5.16
N ARG A 54 -0.17 -7.94 -5.53
CA ARG A 54 -1.39 -8.59 -5.97
C ARG A 54 -2.45 -8.62 -4.88
N ARG A 55 -2.09 -9.02 -3.65
CA ARG A 55 -3.04 -9.05 -2.52
C ARG A 55 -3.58 -7.66 -2.21
N LEU A 56 -2.71 -6.65 -2.15
CA LEU A 56 -3.14 -5.27 -1.89
C LEU A 56 -4.10 -4.75 -2.97
N LEU A 57 -3.75 -4.86 -4.25
CA LEU A 57 -4.60 -4.34 -5.33
C LEU A 57 -5.93 -5.06 -5.45
N VAL A 58 -5.96 -6.38 -5.23
CA VAL A 58 -7.20 -7.15 -5.19
C VAL A 58 -8.07 -6.72 -4.01
N GLY A 59 -7.48 -6.52 -2.84
CA GLY A 59 -8.21 -6.06 -1.66
C GLY A 59 -8.74 -4.63 -1.82
N ILE A 60 -7.94 -3.70 -2.34
CA ILE A 60 -8.40 -2.34 -2.66
C ILE A 60 -9.57 -2.39 -3.67
N ALA A 61 -9.49 -3.22 -4.70
CA ALA A 61 -10.55 -3.36 -5.69
C ALA A 61 -11.83 -3.97 -5.12
N SER A 62 -11.72 -4.85 -4.11
CA SER A 62 -12.88 -5.50 -3.48
C SER A 62 -13.68 -4.55 -2.58
N ASP A 63 -13.04 -3.51 -2.03
CA ASP A 63 -13.68 -2.50 -1.19
C ASP A 63 -13.04 -1.13 -1.40
N ILE A 64 -13.25 -0.59 -2.60
CA ILE A 64 -12.64 0.68 -3.01
C ILE A 64 -13.17 1.87 -2.20
N GLU A 65 -14.40 1.77 -1.69
CA GLU A 65 -15.00 2.82 -0.86
C GLU A 65 -14.32 2.89 0.50
N ARG A 66 -14.00 1.75 1.11
CA ARG A 66 -13.21 1.69 2.35
C ARG A 66 -11.81 2.25 2.14
N ALA A 67 -11.14 1.85 1.06
CA ALA A 67 -9.82 2.36 0.72
C ALA A 67 -9.85 3.90 0.52
N ALA A 68 -10.87 4.43 -0.16
CA ALA A 68 -11.04 5.87 -0.34
C ALA A 68 -11.20 6.60 1.00
N VAL A 69 -12.03 6.10 1.91
CA VAL A 69 -12.20 6.69 3.26
C VAL A 69 -10.86 6.69 4.00
N TYR A 70 -10.15 5.58 4.02
CA TYR A 70 -8.85 5.46 4.69
C TYR A 70 -7.86 6.54 4.22
N PHE A 71 -7.70 6.72 2.91
CA PHE A 71 -6.72 7.65 2.37
C PHE A 71 -7.17 9.12 2.38
N GLN A 72 -8.47 9.39 2.27
CA GLN A 72 -8.99 10.76 2.26
C GLN A 72 -9.03 11.38 3.65
N GLU A 73 -9.39 10.60 4.66
CA GLU A 73 -9.51 11.07 6.04
C GLU A 73 -8.19 10.94 6.83
N GLY A 74 -7.16 10.28 6.27
CA GLY A 74 -5.86 10.04 6.89
C GLY A 74 -5.21 11.27 7.54
N PRO A 75 -5.19 12.44 6.89
CA PRO A 75 -4.63 13.66 7.47
C PRO A 75 -5.34 14.14 8.74
N TYR A 76 -6.58 13.71 8.98
CA TYR A 76 -7.46 14.20 10.05
C TYR A 76 -7.67 13.19 11.18
N ILE A 77 -7.03 12.03 11.14
CA ILE A 77 -7.27 10.95 12.13
C ILE A 77 -7.02 11.40 13.58
N THR A 78 -6.07 12.32 13.80
CA THR A 78 -5.79 12.86 15.14
C THR A 78 -6.91 13.73 15.69
N GLU A 79 -7.83 14.20 14.86
CA GLU A 79 -9.00 14.96 15.29
C GLU A 79 -10.16 14.06 15.74
N TRP A 80 -10.19 12.81 15.23
CA TRP A 80 -11.30 11.87 15.40
C TRP A 80 -11.00 10.74 16.38
N PHE A 81 -9.72 10.35 16.50
CA PHE A 81 -9.30 9.14 17.22
C PHE A 81 -8.55 9.48 18.49
N THR A 82 -8.63 8.57 19.47
CA THR A 82 -7.79 8.64 20.66
C THR A 82 -6.33 8.40 20.32
N GLU A 83 -5.42 8.81 21.20
CA GLU A 83 -3.97 8.56 21.02
C GLU A 83 -3.65 7.08 20.83
N GLU A 84 -4.32 6.20 21.59
CA GLU A 84 -4.16 4.75 21.47
C GLU A 84 -4.61 4.24 20.07
N GLN A 85 -5.74 4.74 19.58
CA GLN A 85 -6.25 4.39 18.25
C GLN A 85 -5.32 4.86 17.13
N VAL A 86 -4.79 6.08 17.24
CA VAL A 86 -3.80 6.62 16.30
C VAL A 86 -2.50 5.79 16.36
N ALA A 87 -2.03 5.45 17.57
CA ALA A 87 -0.84 4.64 17.75
C ALA A 87 -1.00 3.26 17.08
N TYR A 88 -2.15 2.62 17.27
CA TYR A 88 -2.46 1.35 16.61
C TYR A 88 -2.35 1.42 15.08
N ILE A 89 -2.98 2.45 14.46
CA ILE A 89 -2.92 2.61 12.99
C ILE A 89 -1.48 2.83 12.52
N ARG A 90 -0.74 3.72 13.19
CA ARG A 90 0.66 4.01 12.84
C ARG A 90 1.58 2.80 13.01
N GLU A 91 1.35 1.97 14.01
CA GLU A 91 2.08 0.71 14.17
C GLU A 91 1.87 -0.20 12.96
N LYS A 92 0.62 -0.34 12.47
CA LYS A 92 0.33 -1.14 11.29
C LYS A 92 0.98 -0.58 10.02
N GLU A 93 0.95 0.73 9.84
CA GLU A 93 1.62 1.41 8.72
C GLU A 93 3.14 1.19 8.77
N THR A 94 3.73 1.26 9.96
CA THR A 94 5.15 0.99 10.17
C THR A 94 5.50 -0.45 9.84
N GLN A 95 4.70 -1.42 10.28
CA GLN A 95 4.89 -2.85 9.97
C GLN A 95 4.92 -3.08 8.45
N VAL A 96 4.01 -2.47 7.71
CA VAL A 96 3.97 -2.58 6.24
C VAL A 96 5.22 -1.96 5.62
N TYR A 97 5.62 -0.77 6.07
CA TYR A 97 6.82 -0.09 5.57
C TYR A 97 8.09 -0.91 5.83
N GLU A 98 8.29 -1.36 7.07
CA GLU A 98 9.47 -2.14 7.46
C GLU A 98 9.55 -3.45 6.68
N HIS A 99 8.43 -4.16 6.54
CA HIS A 99 8.37 -5.38 5.75
C HIS A 99 8.81 -5.15 4.29
N VAL A 100 8.26 -4.13 3.62
CA VAL A 100 8.62 -3.84 2.22
C VAL A 100 10.10 -3.49 2.10
N ARG A 101 10.63 -2.67 3.03
CA ARG A 101 12.05 -2.32 3.08
C ARG A 101 12.92 -3.56 3.26
N ASP A 102 12.58 -4.43 4.20
CA ASP A 102 13.33 -5.65 4.49
C ASP A 102 13.33 -6.63 3.30
N VAL A 103 12.23 -6.69 2.53
CA VAL A 103 12.19 -7.47 1.29
C VAL A 103 13.15 -6.90 0.24
N ILE A 104 13.20 -5.57 0.10
CA ILE A 104 14.15 -4.91 -0.82
C ILE A 104 15.58 -5.15 -0.38
N ASP A 105 15.90 -4.98 0.92
CA ASP A 105 17.23 -5.23 1.48
C ASP A 105 17.67 -6.68 1.28
N ARG A 106 16.76 -7.65 1.46
CA ARG A 106 17.04 -9.08 1.14
C ARG A 106 17.35 -9.29 -0.34
N GLY A 107 16.61 -8.62 -1.23
CA GLY A 107 16.86 -8.70 -2.68
C GLY A 107 18.21 -8.10 -3.07
N ILE A 108 18.65 -7.01 -2.44
CA ILE A 108 19.96 -6.41 -2.62
C ILE A 108 21.06 -7.37 -2.10
N ALA A 109 20.89 -7.88 -0.88
CA ALA A 109 21.87 -8.78 -0.25
C ALA A 109 22.06 -10.10 -1.01
N SER A 110 20.99 -10.63 -1.64
CA SER A 110 21.04 -11.83 -2.49
C SER A 110 21.58 -11.57 -3.90
N GLY A 111 21.76 -10.30 -4.29
CA GLY A 111 22.14 -9.91 -5.65
C GLY A 111 21.00 -9.98 -6.67
N GLU A 112 19.76 -10.19 -6.24
CA GLU A 112 18.57 -10.18 -7.08
C GLU A 112 18.22 -8.76 -7.54
N PHE A 113 18.45 -7.78 -6.66
CA PHE A 113 18.25 -6.36 -6.94
C PHE A 113 19.60 -5.62 -6.98
N TYR A 114 19.68 -4.52 -7.75
CA TYR A 114 20.84 -3.65 -7.71
C TYR A 114 20.90 -2.89 -6.36
N ASP A 115 22.07 -2.38 -6.02
CA ASP A 115 22.28 -1.55 -4.82
C ASP A 115 21.55 -0.21 -4.96
N CYS A 116 20.63 0.04 -4.04
CA CYS A 116 19.76 1.21 -4.06
C CYS A 116 19.30 1.57 -2.65
N ASP A 117 18.75 2.77 -2.49
CA ASP A 117 18.14 3.21 -1.23
C ASP A 117 16.80 2.50 -1.00
N SER A 118 16.81 1.44 -0.20
CA SER A 118 15.62 0.65 0.14
C SER A 118 14.53 1.45 0.86
N HIS A 119 14.92 2.49 1.64
CA HIS A 119 13.97 3.39 2.29
C HIS A 119 13.15 4.17 1.26
N VAL A 120 13.82 4.83 0.31
CA VAL A 120 13.17 5.61 -0.74
C VAL A 120 12.30 4.73 -1.62
N LEU A 121 12.80 3.54 -1.98
CA LEU A 121 12.06 2.61 -2.83
C LEU A 121 10.84 2.01 -2.12
N ALA A 122 10.92 1.70 -0.83
CA ALA A 122 9.78 1.22 -0.05
C ALA A 122 8.66 2.27 0.00
N LEU A 123 9.01 3.54 0.26
CA LEU A 123 8.02 4.64 0.25
C LEU A 123 7.40 4.84 -1.14
N GLY A 124 8.22 4.83 -2.19
CA GLY A 124 7.75 4.95 -3.57
C GLY A 124 6.81 3.81 -3.97
N TYR A 125 7.17 2.58 -3.64
CA TYR A 125 6.36 1.39 -3.89
C TYR A 125 5.01 1.43 -3.16
N ILE A 126 5.02 1.75 -1.86
CA ILE A 126 3.80 1.88 -1.06
C ILE A 126 2.91 2.97 -1.63
N GLY A 127 3.48 4.16 -1.93
CA GLY A 127 2.73 5.27 -2.52
C GLY A 127 2.10 4.92 -3.87
N MET A 128 2.82 4.23 -4.75
CA MET A 128 2.33 3.75 -6.04
C MET A 128 1.17 2.76 -5.86
N THR A 129 1.33 1.78 -4.99
CA THR A 129 0.37 0.68 -4.82
C THR A 129 -0.89 1.18 -4.12
N LEU A 130 -0.73 1.84 -2.98
CA LEU A 130 -1.86 2.35 -2.21
C LEU A 130 -2.56 3.50 -2.92
N GLY A 131 -1.84 4.36 -3.65
CA GLY A 131 -2.42 5.45 -4.45
C GLY A 131 -3.37 5.00 -5.57
N SER A 132 -3.35 3.70 -5.90
CA SER A 132 -4.19 3.11 -6.95
C SER A 132 -5.70 3.26 -6.69
N TYR A 133 -6.15 3.38 -5.43
CA TYR A 133 -7.56 3.58 -5.08
C TYR A 133 -8.21 4.77 -5.81
N ARG A 134 -7.44 5.77 -6.22
CA ARG A 134 -7.95 6.97 -6.89
C ARG A 134 -8.49 6.70 -8.29
N TRP A 135 -7.91 5.74 -9.00
CA TRP A 135 -8.22 5.46 -10.39
C TRP A 135 -8.63 4.00 -10.66
N LEU A 136 -8.33 3.08 -9.74
CA LEU A 136 -8.79 1.70 -9.83
C LEU A 136 -10.32 1.65 -9.89
N ARG A 137 -10.84 0.81 -10.77
CA ARG A 137 -12.30 0.61 -10.90
C ARG A 137 -12.58 -0.88 -10.93
N PRO A 138 -13.53 -1.40 -10.12
CA PRO A 138 -13.88 -2.84 -10.09
C PRO A 138 -14.24 -3.41 -11.46
N HIS A 139 -14.83 -2.57 -12.33
CA HIS A 139 -15.21 -2.95 -13.70
C HIS A 139 -14.45 -2.13 -14.75
N GLY A 140 -13.20 -1.78 -14.46
CA GLY A 140 -12.32 -1.07 -15.37
C GLY A 140 -11.85 -1.94 -16.55
N ARG A 141 -11.09 -1.32 -17.47
CA ARG A 141 -10.50 -2.01 -18.62
C ARG A 141 -9.55 -3.16 -18.22
N ARG A 142 -8.92 -3.03 -17.07
CA ARG A 142 -7.99 -4.01 -16.50
C ARG A 142 -8.50 -4.47 -15.14
N THR A 143 -8.33 -5.74 -14.85
CA THR A 143 -8.57 -6.30 -13.52
C THR A 143 -7.47 -5.88 -12.53
N ALA A 144 -7.75 -5.97 -11.24
CA ALA A 144 -6.74 -5.71 -10.20
C ALA A 144 -5.53 -6.65 -10.33
N GLN A 145 -5.75 -7.90 -10.75
CA GLN A 145 -4.67 -8.86 -11.01
C GLN A 145 -3.77 -8.44 -12.17
N GLU A 146 -4.36 -8.00 -13.30
CA GLU A 146 -3.60 -7.51 -14.45
C GLU A 146 -2.78 -6.26 -14.08
N ILE A 147 -3.37 -5.35 -13.30
CA ILE A 147 -2.67 -4.15 -12.81
C ILE A 147 -1.53 -4.53 -11.86
N ALA A 148 -1.72 -5.55 -11.00
CA ALA A 148 -0.66 -6.04 -10.14
C ALA A 148 0.54 -6.58 -10.93
N VAL A 149 0.29 -7.29 -12.02
CA VAL A 149 1.35 -7.75 -12.94
C VAL A 149 2.10 -6.56 -13.54
N GLU A 150 1.38 -5.56 -14.04
CA GLU A 150 2.01 -4.35 -14.64
C GLU A 150 2.84 -3.57 -13.62
N PHE A 151 2.30 -3.36 -12.40
CA PHE A 151 3.00 -2.65 -11.34
C PHE A 151 4.26 -3.38 -10.87
N SER A 152 4.13 -4.68 -10.58
CA SER A 152 5.26 -5.49 -10.18
C SER A 152 6.31 -5.55 -11.28
N THR A 153 5.89 -5.68 -12.54
CA THR A 153 6.82 -5.69 -13.68
C THR A 153 7.56 -4.36 -13.81
N ALA A 154 6.85 -3.23 -13.68
CA ALA A 154 7.46 -1.91 -13.79
C ALA A 154 8.49 -1.68 -12.67
N LEU A 155 8.13 -2.00 -11.42
CA LEU A 155 9.02 -1.89 -10.28
C LEU A 155 10.23 -2.84 -10.41
N LEU A 156 9.97 -4.12 -10.65
CA LEU A 156 11.01 -5.14 -10.66
C LEU A 156 11.98 -4.97 -11.82
N ARG A 157 11.54 -4.52 -13.00
CA ARG A 157 12.46 -4.18 -14.10
C ARG A 157 13.39 -3.01 -13.77
N GLY A 158 12.92 -2.06 -12.94
CA GLY A 158 13.76 -1.00 -12.41
C GLY A 158 14.73 -1.46 -11.32
N LEU A 159 14.44 -2.55 -10.61
CA LEU A 159 15.25 -3.07 -9.49
C LEU A 159 16.18 -4.22 -9.88
N ILE A 160 15.81 -5.02 -10.88
CA ILE A 160 16.60 -6.18 -11.29
C ILE A 160 17.95 -5.70 -11.82
N ARG A 161 19.00 -6.25 -11.25
CA ARG A 161 20.36 -6.04 -11.76
C ARG A 161 20.47 -6.71 -13.13
N ASP A 162 20.54 -5.90 -14.19
CA ASP A 162 20.87 -6.37 -15.52
C ASP A 162 22.38 -6.26 -15.69
N GLU A 163 23.08 -7.40 -15.76
CA GLU A 163 24.53 -7.46 -15.96
C GLU A 163 24.94 -6.85 -17.31
N THR A 164 23.99 -6.68 -18.23
CA THR A 164 24.25 -6.04 -19.54
C THR A 164 24.12 -4.51 -19.49
N VAL A 165 23.43 -3.97 -18.50
CA VAL A 165 23.41 -2.53 -18.23
C VAL A 165 24.67 -2.21 -17.44
N ARG A 166 25.75 -1.87 -18.15
CA ARG A 166 26.92 -1.23 -17.52
C ARG A 166 26.40 -0.09 -16.65
N GLU A 167 27.09 0.16 -15.51
CA GLU A 167 26.88 1.33 -14.66
C GLU A 167 26.74 2.58 -15.54
N SER A 168 25.54 2.75 -16.13
CA SER A 168 25.20 3.93 -16.88
C SER A 168 24.98 5.00 -15.84
N GLU A 169 25.70 6.09 -15.99
CA GLU A 169 25.53 7.33 -15.24
C GLU A 169 24.05 7.54 -14.89
N PRO A 170 23.74 7.99 -13.65
CA PRO A 170 22.38 8.32 -13.25
C PRO A 170 21.79 9.21 -14.33
N LEU A 171 20.67 8.77 -14.92
CA LEU A 171 19.91 9.38 -16.01
C LEU A 171 20.25 10.88 -16.14
N GLY A 172 21.24 11.31 -16.89
CA GLY A 172 21.82 12.65 -17.09
C GLY A 172 21.07 13.90 -16.61
N VAL A 173 20.34 13.78 -15.53
CA VAL A 173 19.62 14.85 -14.87
C VAL A 173 20.61 15.56 -13.95
N ASN A 174 21.12 16.67 -14.43
CA ASN A 174 21.97 17.56 -13.66
C ASN A 174 21.14 18.20 -12.53
N ILE A 175 21.11 17.57 -11.35
CA ILE A 175 20.39 18.05 -10.17
C ILE A 175 21.05 19.32 -9.55
N SER A 176 22.19 19.75 -10.08
CA SER A 176 22.98 20.88 -9.56
C SER A 176 22.41 22.27 -9.92
N ALA A 177 21.30 22.36 -10.62
CA ALA A 177 20.75 23.63 -11.10
C ALA A 177 19.49 24.12 -10.37
N ALA A 178 19.14 23.51 -9.23
CA ALA A 178 17.99 23.94 -8.42
C ALA A 178 18.41 24.30 -6.99
N ASN A 179 19.07 25.45 -6.85
CA ASN A 179 19.16 26.23 -5.62
C ASN A 179 18.68 27.64 -5.89
#